data_2087cebebf63006849e2903f6d3a3db0
#
_entry.id   2087cebebf63006849e2903f6d3a3db0
#
_cell.length_a   1.000
_cell.length_b   1.000
_cell.length_c   1.000
_cell.angle_alpha   90.00
_cell.angle_beta   90.00
_cell.angle_gamma   90.00
#
_symmetry.space_group_name_H-M   'P 1'
#
loop_
_entity.id
_entity.type
_entity.pdbx_description
1 polymer ?
#
loop_
_entity_poly.entity_id
_entity_poly.type
_entity_poly.pdbx_seq_one_letter_code
_entity_poly.pdbx_strand_id
1 'polypeptide(L)'
;MLCWLPVVLQAEVSPELLNGYRNGAESKVVYRVVDDEGNAVSNATAEIWYRSYGRPQDNAHWKTQTNRDGEFVAQHRTNERLSVAVRKDGYYSCRDVVSYFDIKKNSVVDGRWQPFGEKRTLVMKRMLKPVRLDFHDGLDYKKVPEYGVWLGFDLQLFDFTSPYGRGRSDDVLLLFTLIKGKDYLATIEMSFTNNVQAGCYRLKKDMYSGLKTVYRADPFAHYEDSVKFSYVRKFGNPPVSESLGEDEYLVFRTRTKVDEDGDLISGHYGIIEGPLSFVGPGGLSVDCCLFNPVEKDTNLEVMRK
;
A
#
# COMPACT_ATOMS: atom_id res chain seq x y z
N MET A 1 -22.60 -25.18 44.02
CA MET A 1 -21.81 -25.02 42.81
C MET A 1 -22.06 -23.59 42.30
N LEU A 2 -21.24 -22.63 42.78
CA LEU A 2 -21.41 -21.21 42.41
C LEU A 2 -20.69 -20.98 41.05
N CYS A 3 -21.51 -20.67 40.05
CA CYS A 3 -21.03 -20.30 38.73
C CYS A 3 -20.47 -18.87 38.76
N TRP A 4 -19.14 -18.71 38.68
CA TRP A 4 -18.49 -17.43 38.49
C TRP A 4 -18.64 -17.06 37.00
N LEU A 5 -19.55 -16.10 36.72
CA LEU A 5 -19.56 -15.41 35.43
C LEU A 5 -18.37 -14.41 35.39
N PRO A 6 -17.55 -14.42 34.36
CA PRO A 6 -16.52 -13.40 34.21
C PRO A 6 -17.21 -12.06 33.97
N VAL A 7 -17.03 -11.11 34.87
CA VAL A 7 -17.37 -9.71 34.67
C VAL A 7 -16.40 -9.20 33.61
N VAL A 8 -16.88 -9.07 32.37
CA VAL A 8 -16.18 -8.33 31.33
C VAL A 8 -16.23 -6.87 31.74
N LEU A 9 -15.12 -6.36 32.32
CA LEU A 9 -14.93 -4.93 32.53
C LEU A 9 -14.94 -4.26 31.15
N GLN A 10 -16.08 -3.69 30.75
CA GLN A 10 -16.10 -2.68 29.70
C GLN A 10 -15.33 -1.46 30.27
N ALA A 11 -14.18 -1.15 29.66
CA ALA A 11 -13.45 0.06 30.02
C ALA A 11 -14.41 1.26 29.83
N GLU A 12 -14.79 1.90 30.93
CA GLU A 12 -15.64 3.09 30.90
C GLU A 12 -14.85 4.20 30.16
N VAL A 13 -15.48 4.77 29.15
CA VAL A 13 -14.91 5.89 28.38
C VAL A 13 -14.86 7.11 29.32
N SER A 14 -13.65 7.68 29.53
CA SER A 14 -13.51 8.78 30.48
C SER A 14 -14.34 10.02 30.07
N PRO A 15 -14.86 10.80 31.03
CA PRO A 15 -15.59 12.04 30.73
C PRO A 15 -14.76 13.03 29.90
N GLU A 16 -13.45 13.10 30.11
CA GLU A 16 -12.54 13.95 29.35
C GLU A 16 -12.42 13.51 27.90
N LEU A 17 -12.34 12.20 27.65
CA LEU A 17 -12.31 11.65 26.31
C LEU A 17 -13.62 11.95 25.55
N LEU A 18 -14.77 11.78 26.21
CA LEU A 18 -16.06 12.15 25.63
C LEU A 18 -16.15 13.65 25.32
N ASN A 19 -15.63 14.49 26.20
CA ASN A 19 -15.55 15.93 25.95
C ASN A 19 -14.62 16.26 24.77
N GLY A 20 -13.49 15.58 24.66
CA GLY A 20 -12.56 15.69 23.51
C GLY A 20 -13.24 15.36 22.19
N TYR A 21 -14.06 14.31 22.14
CA TYR A 21 -14.83 13.96 20.95
C TYR A 21 -15.93 14.98 20.60
N ARG A 22 -16.60 15.54 21.61
CA ARG A 22 -17.70 16.49 21.38
C ARG A 22 -17.20 17.89 21.07
N ASN A 23 -16.22 18.36 21.80
CA ASN A 23 -15.80 19.75 21.83
C ASN A 23 -14.38 19.96 21.29
N GLY A 24 -13.69 18.91 20.91
CA GLY A 24 -12.28 18.92 20.56
C GLY A 24 -11.36 19.04 21.78
N ALA A 25 -10.13 18.56 21.61
CA ALA A 25 -9.04 18.73 22.55
C ALA A 25 -7.81 19.25 21.81
N GLU A 26 -6.86 19.84 22.54
CA GLU A 26 -5.62 20.35 21.96
C GLU A 26 -4.76 19.18 21.48
N SER A 27 -4.33 19.23 20.23
CA SER A 27 -3.41 18.27 19.62
C SER A 27 -2.07 18.96 19.37
N LYS A 28 -0.98 18.24 19.63
CA LYS A 28 0.37 18.69 19.27
C LYS A 28 1.19 17.49 18.79
N VAL A 29 1.76 17.61 17.59
CA VAL A 29 2.69 16.64 17.01
C VAL A 29 3.93 17.39 16.52
N VAL A 30 5.10 16.87 16.87
CA VAL A 30 6.40 17.38 16.41
C VAL A 30 6.90 16.46 15.31
N TYR A 31 7.02 16.96 14.10
CA TYR A 31 7.51 16.22 12.96
C TYR A 31 8.99 16.49 12.72
N ARG A 32 9.72 15.43 12.41
CA ARG A 32 11.07 15.48 11.85
C ARG A 32 11.06 14.89 10.46
N VAL A 33 11.46 15.66 9.46
CA VAL A 33 11.55 15.24 8.06
C VAL A 33 13.00 14.90 7.75
N VAL A 34 13.23 13.69 7.26
CA VAL A 34 14.54 13.19 6.86
C VAL A 34 14.48 12.62 5.44
N ASP A 35 15.62 12.51 4.78
CA ASP A 35 15.73 11.75 3.53
C ASP A 35 15.91 10.24 3.81
N ASP A 36 16.01 9.45 2.76
CA ASP A 36 16.21 8.00 2.82
C ASP A 36 17.59 7.58 3.36
N GLU A 37 18.53 8.51 3.51
CA GLU A 37 19.81 8.32 4.20
C GLU A 37 19.75 8.77 5.69
N GLY A 38 18.62 9.33 6.14
CA GLY A 38 18.42 9.82 7.50
C GLY A 38 18.87 11.26 7.73
N ASN A 39 19.31 11.98 6.68
CA ASN A 39 19.69 13.38 6.79
C ASN A 39 18.48 14.29 6.91
N ALA A 40 18.59 15.36 7.70
CA ALA A 40 17.52 16.33 7.87
C ALA A 40 17.16 17.05 6.55
N VAL A 41 15.88 17.10 6.23
CA VAL A 41 15.37 17.83 5.06
C VAL A 41 14.85 19.19 5.50
N SER A 42 15.71 20.21 5.43
CA SER A 42 15.37 21.62 5.76
C SER A 42 14.64 22.31 4.60
N ASN A 43 13.93 23.41 4.89
CA ASN A 43 13.20 24.22 3.90
C ASN A 43 12.20 23.42 3.03
N ALA A 44 11.69 22.29 3.54
CA ALA A 44 10.57 21.59 2.94
C ALA A 44 9.26 22.26 3.35
N THR A 45 8.34 22.44 2.42
CA THR A 45 7.01 23.00 2.71
C THR A 45 6.12 21.93 3.30
N ALA A 46 5.73 22.12 4.56
CA ALA A 46 4.73 21.31 5.25
C ALA A 46 3.37 22.01 5.17
N GLU A 47 2.39 21.32 4.63
CA GLU A 47 1.01 21.74 4.55
C GLU A 47 0.21 20.95 5.57
N ILE A 48 -0.51 21.64 6.46
CA ILE A 48 -1.12 21.09 7.67
C ILE A 48 -2.61 21.37 7.63
N TRP A 49 -3.42 20.32 7.79
CA TRP A 49 -4.88 20.40 7.88
C TRP A 49 -5.37 19.77 9.17
N TYR A 50 -6.17 20.50 9.92
CA TYR A 50 -6.98 19.98 10.99
C TYR A 50 -8.44 19.96 10.59
N ARG A 51 -9.10 18.82 10.79
CA ARG A 51 -10.54 18.67 10.59
C ARG A 51 -11.21 18.33 11.90
N SER A 52 -12.41 18.90 12.09
CA SER A 52 -13.24 18.65 13.26
C SER A 52 -14.64 18.24 12.82
N TYR A 53 -15.06 17.05 13.21
CA TYR A 53 -16.37 16.50 12.89
C TYR A 53 -17.48 17.30 13.58
N GLY A 54 -18.50 17.70 12.83
CA GLY A 54 -19.62 18.49 13.32
C GLY A 54 -19.27 19.93 13.72
N ARG A 55 -18.01 20.37 13.54
CA ARG A 55 -17.50 21.68 13.94
C ARG A 55 -16.60 22.28 12.86
N PRO A 56 -17.15 22.60 11.66
CA PRO A 56 -16.32 23.10 10.55
C PRO A 56 -15.62 24.43 10.86
N GLN A 57 -16.12 25.22 11.80
CA GLN A 57 -15.48 26.44 12.29
C GLN A 57 -14.15 26.18 13.02
N ASP A 58 -13.91 24.95 13.51
CA ASP A 58 -12.68 24.55 14.17
C ASP A 58 -11.69 23.89 13.18
N ASN A 59 -12.02 23.82 11.89
CA ASN A 59 -11.08 23.40 10.87
C ASN A 59 -9.99 24.46 10.69
N ALA A 60 -8.76 24.00 10.52
CA ALA A 60 -7.61 24.87 10.29
C ALA A 60 -6.72 24.32 9.16
N HIS A 61 -6.13 25.23 8.41
CA HIS A 61 -5.21 24.93 7.33
C HIS A 61 -4.14 26.02 7.24
N TRP A 62 -2.88 25.61 7.23
CA TRP A 62 -1.77 26.54 7.00
C TRP A 62 -0.56 25.81 6.42
N LYS A 63 0.43 26.59 5.99
CA LYS A 63 1.73 26.12 5.51
C LYS A 63 2.83 26.63 6.42
N THR A 64 3.84 25.79 6.60
CA THR A 64 5.08 26.14 7.29
C THR A 64 6.26 25.49 6.57
N GLN A 65 7.48 25.80 7.00
CA GLN A 65 8.68 25.14 6.46
C GLN A 65 9.41 24.40 7.58
N THR A 66 10.09 23.31 7.20
CA THR A 66 11.01 22.64 8.11
C THR A 66 12.22 23.53 8.42
N ASN A 67 12.63 23.54 9.68
CA ASN A 67 13.83 24.23 10.14
C ASN A 67 15.13 23.51 9.67
N ARG A 68 16.30 23.94 10.17
CA ARG A 68 17.61 23.35 9.82
C ARG A 68 17.72 21.86 10.21
N ASP A 69 17.02 21.46 11.27
CA ASP A 69 17.01 20.08 11.77
C ASP A 69 15.91 19.22 11.12
N GLY A 70 15.22 19.78 10.11
CA GLY A 70 14.12 19.13 9.41
C GLY A 70 12.81 19.14 10.22
N GLU A 71 12.70 19.95 11.27
CA GLU A 71 11.55 19.89 12.18
C GLU A 71 10.51 20.97 11.90
N PHE A 72 9.25 20.63 12.20
CA PHE A 72 8.12 21.57 12.33
C PHE A 72 7.11 21.02 13.34
N VAL A 73 6.22 21.90 13.80
CA VAL A 73 5.19 21.57 14.78
C VAL A 73 3.80 21.79 14.18
N ALA A 74 2.94 20.78 14.32
CA ALA A 74 1.51 20.90 14.07
C ALA A 74 0.78 20.93 15.41
N GLN A 75 0.11 22.05 15.72
CA GLN A 75 -0.63 22.22 16.97
C GLN A 75 -1.94 22.96 16.72
N HIS A 76 -3.05 22.35 17.07
CA HIS A 76 -4.38 22.94 16.99
C HIS A 76 -5.41 22.07 17.71
N ARG A 77 -6.55 22.67 18.04
CA ARG A 77 -7.69 21.96 18.61
C ARG A 77 -8.43 21.16 17.54
N THR A 78 -8.74 19.89 17.83
CA THR A 78 -9.49 19.01 16.91
C THR A 78 -10.22 17.91 17.66
N ASN A 79 -11.24 17.33 17.05
CA ASN A 79 -11.89 16.10 17.51
C ASN A 79 -11.89 14.97 16.45
N GLU A 80 -11.26 15.19 15.30
CA GLU A 80 -11.30 14.21 14.22
C GLU A 80 -9.90 13.82 13.73
N ARG A 81 -9.16 14.75 13.09
CA ARG A 81 -7.99 14.38 12.31
C ARG A 81 -7.02 15.54 12.10
N LEU A 82 -5.73 15.22 12.22
CA LEU A 82 -4.63 15.98 11.65
C LEU A 82 -4.15 15.28 10.38
N SER A 83 -3.99 16.01 9.29
CA SER A 83 -3.34 15.54 8.06
C SER A 83 -2.19 16.46 7.72
N VAL A 84 -1.07 15.89 7.32
CA VAL A 84 0.15 16.60 6.95
C VAL A 84 0.61 16.11 5.58
N ALA A 85 1.04 17.03 4.71
CA ALA A 85 1.77 16.70 3.50
C ALA A 85 3.02 17.57 3.42
N VAL A 86 4.17 16.97 3.14
CA VAL A 86 5.44 17.66 3.01
C VAL A 86 5.94 17.55 1.58
N ARG A 87 6.39 18.67 1.01
CA ARG A 87 6.90 18.75 -0.37
C ARG A 87 8.20 19.53 -0.41
N LYS A 88 9.10 19.09 -1.27
CA LYS A 88 10.35 19.77 -1.62
C LYS A 88 10.76 19.36 -3.01
N ASP A 89 11.28 20.29 -3.80
CA ASP A 89 11.79 20.01 -5.14
C ASP A 89 12.93 18.98 -5.07
N GLY A 90 12.93 18.04 -6.01
CA GLY A 90 13.88 16.92 -6.04
C GLY A 90 13.54 15.75 -5.11
N TYR A 91 12.38 15.80 -4.44
CA TYR A 91 11.91 14.73 -3.55
C TYR A 91 10.47 14.31 -3.89
N TYR A 92 10.17 13.06 -3.65
CA TYR A 92 8.78 12.61 -3.57
C TYR A 92 8.13 13.19 -2.32
N SER A 93 6.89 13.67 -2.46
CA SER A 93 6.13 14.15 -1.30
C SER A 93 5.94 13.04 -0.26
N CYS A 94 5.88 13.40 1.02
CA CYS A 94 5.44 12.48 2.04
C CYS A 94 4.23 13.05 2.79
N ARG A 95 3.49 12.17 3.49
CA ARG A 95 2.27 12.54 4.20
C ARG A 95 2.11 11.69 5.47
N ASP A 96 1.35 12.24 6.41
CA ASP A 96 0.90 11.51 7.60
C ASP A 96 -0.53 11.90 7.94
N VAL A 97 -1.22 11.00 8.62
CA VAL A 97 -2.57 11.20 9.14
C VAL A 97 -2.65 10.70 10.56
N VAL A 98 -3.00 11.57 11.49
CA VAL A 98 -3.30 11.22 12.87
C VAL A 98 -4.82 11.29 13.06
N SER A 99 -5.42 10.14 13.39
CA SER A 99 -6.86 10.05 13.66
C SER A 99 -7.12 10.05 15.17
N TYR A 100 -8.01 10.92 15.61
CA TYR A 100 -8.49 11.00 16.98
C TYR A 100 -9.84 10.29 17.18
N PHE A 101 -10.36 9.62 16.15
CA PHE A 101 -11.68 8.98 16.15
C PHE A 101 -11.71 7.58 16.80
N ASP A 102 -10.57 7.02 17.21
CA ASP A 102 -10.50 5.67 17.78
C ASP A 102 -10.52 5.72 19.31
N ILE A 103 -11.70 5.48 19.90
CA ILE A 103 -11.92 5.44 21.35
C ILE A 103 -10.98 4.49 22.10
N LYS A 104 -10.56 3.39 21.44
CA LYS A 104 -9.71 2.38 22.07
C LYS A 104 -8.24 2.77 22.11
N LYS A 105 -7.81 3.67 21.20
CA LYS A 105 -6.41 4.08 21.04
C LYS A 105 -6.12 5.45 21.58
N ASN A 106 -7.13 6.33 21.69
CA ASN A 106 -6.96 7.70 22.05
C ASN A 106 -7.35 7.96 23.52
N SER A 107 -6.68 8.90 24.13
CA SER A 107 -7.04 9.43 25.44
C SER A 107 -6.90 10.95 25.47
N VAL A 108 -7.62 11.58 26.40
CA VAL A 108 -7.53 13.04 26.66
C VAL A 108 -7.19 13.21 28.13
N VAL A 109 -6.18 14.01 28.41
CA VAL A 109 -5.76 14.42 29.75
C VAL A 109 -5.56 15.92 29.77
N ASP A 110 -6.16 16.62 30.71
CA ASP A 110 -6.12 18.07 30.83
C ASP A 110 -6.50 18.80 29.53
N GLY A 111 -7.52 18.30 28.81
CA GLY A 111 -7.99 18.85 27.55
C GLY A 111 -7.04 18.66 26.36
N ARG A 112 -6.08 17.73 26.45
CA ARG A 112 -5.06 17.44 25.44
C ARG A 112 -5.12 16.00 24.97
N TRP A 113 -5.09 15.80 23.66
CA TRP A 113 -4.92 14.46 23.06
C TRP A 113 -3.56 13.87 23.44
N GLN A 114 -3.56 12.59 23.82
CA GLN A 114 -2.34 11.88 24.20
C GLN A 114 -1.86 10.93 23.08
N PRO A 115 -0.54 10.80 22.91
CA PRO A 115 0.53 11.54 23.59
C PRO A 115 0.67 12.97 23.07
N PHE A 116 0.63 13.96 23.98
CA PHE A 116 0.77 15.35 23.60
C PHE A 116 2.23 15.71 23.31
N GLY A 117 2.50 16.22 22.11
CA GLY A 117 3.86 16.49 21.64
C GLY A 117 4.58 15.25 21.14
N GLU A 118 3.82 14.23 20.68
CA GLU A 118 4.37 13.04 20.01
C GLU A 118 5.37 13.45 18.93
N LYS A 119 6.51 12.75 18.89
CA LYS A 119 7.51 12.94 17.83
C LYS A 119 7.29 11.91 16.73
N ARG A 120 7.16 12.38 15.49
CA ARG A 120 7.00 11.54 14.29
C ARG A 120 8.07 11.86 13.26
N THR A 121 8.63 10.83 12.66
CA THR A 121 9.59 10.99 11.56
C THR A 121 8.89 10.71 10.22
N LEU A 122 9.06 11.64 9.28
CA LEU A 122 8.63 11.49 7.90
C LEU A 122 9.85 11.34 7.00
N VAL A 123 9.85 10.31 6.18
CA VAL A 123 10.94 10.04 5.23
C VAL A 123 10.54 10.54 3.85
N MET A 124 11.32 11.46 3.28
CA MET A 124 11.19 11.94 1.90
C MET A 124 12.19 11.23 1.01
N LYS A 125 11.73 10.41 0.08
CA LYS A 125 12.60 9.77 -0.92
C LYS A 125 13.05 10.78 -1.97
N ARG A 126 14.34 10.78 -2.32
CA ARG A 126 14.87 11.63 -3.39
C ARG A 126 14.37 11.15 -4.75
N MET A 127 14.10 12.07 -5.67
CA MET A 127 13.92 11.74 -7.08
C MET A 127 15.30 11.51 -7.70
N LEU A 128 15.56 10.26 -8.12
CA LEU A 128 16.86 9.89 -8.70
C LEU A 128 16.82 9.98 -10.23
N LYS A 129 16.03 9.10 -10.84
CA LYS A 129 15.89 9.01 -12.30
C LYS A 129 14.51 8.44 -12.65
N PRO A 130 13.41 9.19 -12.42
CA PRO A 130 12.07 8.72 -12.77
C PRO A 130 11.98 8.34 -14.25
N VAL A 131 11.41 7.16 -14.53
CA VAL A 131 11.24 6.63 -15.88
C VAL A 131 9.76 6.48 -16.21
N ARG A 132 9.47 6.38 -17.50
CA ARG A 132 8.13 6.06 -17.99
C ARG A 132 7.96 4.55 -17.95
N LEU A 133 7.04 4.10 -17.12
CA LEU A 133 6.57 2.72 -17.07
C LEU A 133 5.21 2.62 -17.76
N ASP A 134 4.92 1.46 -18.36
CA ASP A 134 3.56 1.15 -18.75
C ASP A 134 2.73 0.96 -17.49
N PHE A 135 1.57 1.60 -17.43
CA PHE A 135 0.76 1.73 -16.21
C PHE A 135 -0.68 1.29 -16.47
N HIS A 136 -1.15 0.38 -15.63
CA HIS A 136 -2.55 -0.04 -15.56
C HIS A 136 -3.06 0.16 -14.14
N ASP A 137 -4.16 0.90 -13.99
CA ASP A 137 -4.78 1.17 -12.70
C ASP A 137 -5.85 0.13 -12.34
N GLY A 138 -6.32 0.19 -11.10
CA GLY A 138 -7.31 -0.75 -10.57
C GLY A 138 -8.69 -0.71 -11.24
N LEU A 139 -8.92 0.22 -12.15
CA LEU A 139 -10.13 0.28 -12.97
C LEU A 139 -10.06 -0.70 -14.15
N ASP A 140 -8.87 -1.18 -14.50
CA ASP A 140 -8.61 -2.20 -15.53
C ASP A 140 -8.92 -3.61 -15.01
N TYR A 141 -10.18 -3.84 -14.75
CA TYR A 141 -10.72 -5.08 -14.30
C TYR A 141 -10.84 -6.12 -15.43
N LYS A 142 -10.34 -7.35 -15.19
CA LYS A 142 -10.37 -8.45 -16.16
C LYS A 142 -11.28 -9.58 -15.71
N LYS A 143 -12.35 -9.81 -16.48
CA LYS A 143 -13.22 -10.97 -16.24
C LYS A 143 -12.44 -12.26 -16.46
N VAL A 144 -12.49 -13.18 -15.50
CA VAL A 144 -11.88 -14.51 -15.63
C VAL A 144 -12.57 -15.27 -16.74
N PRO A 145 -11.86 -15.66 -17.82
CA PRO A 145 -12.49 -16.34 -18.97
C PRO A 145 -12.93 -17.76 -18.62
N GLU A 146 -12.07 -18.48 -17.89
CA GLU A 146 -12.27 -19.90 -17.58
C GLU A 146 -11.66 -20.23 -16.22
N TYR A 147 -12.26 -21.18 -15.49
CA TYR A 147 -11.78 -21.65 -14.19
C TYR A 147 -11.20 -23.06 -14.33
N GLY A 148 -10.17 -23.36 -13.53
CA GLY A 148 -9.55 -24.70 -13.49
C GLY A 148 -8.55 -24.98 -14.61
N VAL A 149 -8.23 -23.97 -15.41
CA VAL A 149 -7.22 -24.05 -16.47
C VAL A 149 -6.17 -22.95 -16.31
N TRP A 150 -4.95 -23.21 -16.77
CA TRP A 150 -3.91 -22.20 -16.81
C TRP A 150 -4.16 -21.24 -17.97
N LEU A 151 -4.16 -19.96 -17.67
CA LEU A 151 -4.41 -18.85 -18.59
C LEU A 151 -3.16 -17.99 -18.70
N GLY A 152 -2.66 -17.77 -19.91
CA GLY A 152 -1.57 -16.82 -20.15
C GLY A 152 -2.04 -15.39 -19.92
N PHE A 153 -1.18 -14.55 -19.29
CA PHE A 153 -1.47 -13.17 -19.00
C PHE A 153 -0.25 -12.28 -19.28
N ASP A 154 -0.50 -11.23 -20.04
CA ASP A 154 0.47 -10.19 -20.40
C ASP A 154 0.43 -9.07 -19.39
N LEU A 155 1.49 -8.92 -18.59
CA LEU A 155 1.59 -7.89 -17.55
C LEU A 155 1.82 -6.49 -18.13
N GLN A 156 2.37 -6.38 -19.34
CA GLN A 156 2.56 -5.10 -20.02
C GLN A 156 1.26 -4.54 -20.56
N LEU A 157 0.39 -5.37 -21.15
CA LEU A 157 -0.92 -4.98 -21.66
C LEU A 157 -2.02 -5.13 -20.61
N PHE A 158 -1.71 -5.78 -19.49
CA PHE A 158 -2.63 -6.17 -18.43
C PHE A 158 -3.88 -6.86 -19.01
N ASP A 159 -3.64 -7.90 -19.82
CA ASP A 159 -4.73 -8.63 -20.48
C ASP A 159 -4.36 -10.11 -20.65
N PHE A 160 -5.38 -10.99 -20.72
CA PHE A 160 -5.18 -12.39 -21.07
C PHE A 160 -4.61 -12.51 -22.48
N THR A 161 -3.82 -13.56 -22.72
CA THR A 161 -3.33 -13.88 -24.06
C THR A 161 -4.41 -14.58 -24.88
N SER A 162 -4.17 -14.73 -26.19
CA SER A 162 -5.08 -15.45 -27.09
C SER A 162 -5.37 -16.88 -26.59
N PRO A 163 -6.61 -17.39 -26.68
CA PRO A 163 -7.77 -16.80 -27.37
C PRO A 163 -8.63 -15.85 -26.47
N TYR A 164 -8.26 -15.61 -25.23
CA TYR A 164 -9.11 -14.97 -24.23
C TYR A 164 -8.97 -13.45 -24.16
N GLY A 165 -7.92 -12.87 -24.71
CA GLY A 165 -7.63 -11.45 -24.66
C GLY A 165 -6.68 -11.00 -25.78
N ARG A 166 -6.10 -9.79 -25.60
CA ARG A 166 -5.19 -9.15 -26.55
C ARG A 166 -3.73 -9.20 -26.11
N GLY A 167 -3.43 -9.88 -25.01
CA GLY A 167 -2.08 -10.10 -24.52
C GLY A 167 -1.21 -10.77 -25.58
N ARG A 168 0.07 -10.38 -25.62
CA ARG A 168 1.04 -10.82 -26.63
C ARG A 168 2.11 -11.75 -26.08
N SER A 169 2.26 -11.75 -24.75
CA SER A 169 3.27 -12.53 -24.05
C SER A 169 2.66 -13.16 -22.81
N ASP A 170 2.94 -14.44 -22.60
CA ASP A 170 2.59 -15.12 -21.34
C ASP A 170 3.63 -14.75 -20.27
N ASP A 171 3.52 -13.54 -19.72
CA ASP A 171 4.43 -13.05 -18.68
C ASP A 171 4.26 -13.84 -17.39
N VAL A 172 3.03 -14.24 -17.11
CA VAL A 172 2.63 -15.07 -15.99
C VAL A 172 1.47 -15.97 -16.41
N LEU A 173 1.45 -17.19 -15.89
CA LEU A 173 0.31 -18.10 -16.02
C LEU A 173 -0.58 -17.96 -14.79
N LEU A 174 -1.88 -17.83 -14.99
CA LEU A 174 -2.88 -17.66 -13.95
C LEU A 174 -3.83 -18.86 -13.89
N LEU A 175 -3.96 -19.49 -12.73
CA LEU A 175 -4.94 -20.54 -12.47
C LEU A 175 -5.97 -20.06 -11.47
N PHE A 176 -7.20 -19.90 -11.91
CA PHE A 176 -8.32 -19.53 -11.05
C PHE A 176 -9.13 -20.77 -10.68
N THR A 177 -9.37 -20.93 -9.37
CA THR A 177 -10.29 -21.98 -8.89
C THR A 177 -11.45 -21.29 -8.15
N LEU A 178 -12.66 -21.78 -8.42
CA LEU A 178 -13.87 -21.26 -7.79
C LEU A 178 -14.80 -22.40 -7.43
N ILE A 179 -15.04 -22.61 -6.14
CA ILE A 179 -16.01 -23.55 -5.61
C ILE A 179 -17.12 -22.74 -4.92
N LYS A 180 -18.35 -22.88 -5.43
CA LYS A 180 -19.54 -22.21 -4.89
C LYS A 180 -20.48 -23.25 -4.29
N GLY A 181 -20.91 -23.00 -3.05
CA GLY A 181 -21.83 -23.88 -2.34
C GLY A 181 -22.19 -23.29 -0.98
N LYS A 182 -22.49 -24.14 -0.02
CA LYS A 182 -22.66 -23.75 1.38
C LYS A 182 -21.38 -23.09 1.92
N ASP A 183 -20.24 -23.64 1.52
CA ASP A 183 -18.93 -23.04 1.67
C ASP A 183 -18.51 -22.41 0.32
N TYR A 184 -17.65 -21.40 0.38
CA TYR A 184 -17.14 -20.70 -0.78
C TYR A 184 -15.60 -20.70 -0.73
N LEU A 185 -14.97 -21.16 -1.80
CA LEU A 185 -13.52 -21.11 -1.97
C LEU A 185 -13.21 -20.47 -3.33
N ALA A 186 -12.39 -19.43 -3.31
CA ALA A 186 -11.77 -18.89 -4.51
C ALA A 186 -10.24 -18.89 -4.33
N THR A 187 -9.50 -19.27 -5.34
CA THR A 187 -8.04 -19.16 -5.37
C THR A 187 -7.56 -18.60 -6.68
N ILE A 188 -6.44 -17.89 -6.64
CA ILE A 188 -5.62 -17.57 -7.79
C ILE A 188 -4.19 -18.06 -7.52
N GLU A 189 -3.61 -18.76 -8.46
CA GLU A 189 -2.21 -19.10 -8.48
C GLU A 189 -1.56 -18.41 -9.68
N MET A 190 -0.48 -17.68 -9.42
CA MET A 190 0.31 -16.96 -10.42
C MET A 190 1.63 -17.71 -10.57
N SER A 191 1.92 -18.23 -11.75
CA SER A 191 3.14 -18.99 -12.02
C SER A 191 3.95 -18.33 -13.14
N PHE A 192 5.23 -18.13 -12.88
CA PHE A 192 6.21 -17.57 -13.80
C PHE A 192 7.09 -18.64 -14.46
N THR A 193 6.76 -19.92 -14.27
CA THR A 193 7.57 -21.07 -14.71
C THR A 193 7.70 -21.21 -16.22
N ASN A 194 6.92 -20.46 -16.99
CA ASN A 194 7.04 -20.38 -18.46
C ASN A 194 8.30 -19.65 -18.96
N ASN A 195 9.03 -18.97 -18.04
CA ASN A 195 10.30 -18.30 -18.32
C ASN A 195 11.35 -18.70 -17.27
N VAL A 196 12.51 -19.16 -17.72
CA VAL A 196 13.62 -19.53 -16.82
C VAL A 196 14.08 -18.29 -16.03
N GLN A 197 14.28 -18.45 -14.73
CA GLN A 197 14.64 -17.34 -13.81
C GLN A 197 13.63 -16.19 -13.74
N ALA A 198 12.42 -16.32 -14.28
CA ALA A 198 11.32 -15.41 -14.00
C ALA A 198 10.75 -15.69 -12.60
N GLY A 199 9.99 -14.74 -12.06
CA GLY A 199 9.38 -14.89 -10.74
C GLY A 199 8.97 -13.56 -10.14
N CYS A 200 8.61 -13.62 -8.86
CA CYS A 200 8.28 -12.43 -8.09
C CYS A 200 8.74 -12.53 -6.64
N TYR A 201 8.84 -11.38 -5.96
CA TYR A 201 8.99 -11.31 -4.51
C TYR A 201 8.10 -10.23 -3.93
N ARG A 202 7.68 -10.43 -2.67
CA ARG A 202 6.72 -9.55 -1.97
C ARG A 202 7.44 -8.54 -1.10
N LEU A 203 6.96 -7.30 -1.13
CA LEU A 203 7.43 -6.20 -0.28
C LEU A 203 6.25 -5.42 0.30
N LYS A 204 6.55 -4.61 1.33
CA LYS A 204 5.61 -3.66 1.93
C LYS A 204 5.76 -2.28 1.28
N LYS A 205 4.61 -1.61 1.07
CA LYS A 205 4.56 -0.22 0.60
C LYS A 205 4.96 0.73 1.72
N ASP A 206 5.69 1.76 1.35
CA ASP A 206 5.83 2.95 2.19
C ASP A 206 4.58 3.83 2.02
N MET A 207 3.61 3.65 2.89
CA MET A 207 2.31 4.31 2.79
C MET A 207 2.38 5.83 3.01
N TYR A 208 3.49 6.31 3.54
CA TYR A 208 3.72 7.72 3.85
C TYR A 208 4.45 8.47 2.72
N SER A 209 5.13 7.75 1.84
CA SER A 209 5.87 8.30 0.70
C SER A 209 5.03 8.42 -0.58
N GLY A 210 5.32 9.43 -1.39
CA GLY A 210 4.81 9.57 -2.76
C GLY A 210 5.35 8.48 -3.69
N LEU A 211 6.58 8.00 -3.47
CA LEU A 211 7.09 6.76 -4.04
C LEU A 211 6.90 5.64 -3.02
N LYS A 212 5.81 4.93 -3.14
CA LYS A 212 5.43 3.88 -2.17
C LYS A 212 6.26 2.61 -2.31
N THR A 213 6.90 2.41 -3.45
CA THR A 213 7.61 1.19 -3.85
C THR A 213 9.13 1.42 -3.88
N VAL A 214 9.88 0.41 -4.30
CA VAL A 214 11.34 0.52 -4.47
C VAL A 214 11.69 1.34 -5.71
N TYR A 215 12.88 1.93 -5.73
CA TYR A 215 13.42 2.61 -6.90
C TYR A 215 13.81 1.64 -8.02
N ARG A 216 14.28 0.46 -7.63
CA ARG A 216 14.78 -0.55 -8.56
C ARG A 216 14.42 -1.95 -8.08
N ALA A 217 14.16 -2.85 -9.02
CA ALA A 217 14.17 -4.27 -8.73
C ALA A 217 15.60 -4.70 -8.36
N ASP A 218 15.70 -5.59 -7.36
CA ASP A 218 16.98 -6.25 -7.06
C ASP A 218 17.11 -7.48 -7.98
N PRO A 219 18.03 -7.49 -8.95
CA PRO A 219 18.20 -8.61 -9.86
C PRO A 219 18.71 -9.88 -9.16
N PHE A 220 19.31 -9.75 -7.96
CA PHE A 220 19.87 -10.84 -7.16
C PHE A 220 18.94 -11.31 -6.04
N ALA A 221 17.77 -10.69 -5.88
CA ALA A 221 16.77 -11.18 -4.93
C ALA A 221 16.34 -12.61 -5.28
N HIS A 222 15.87 -13.33 -4.27
CA HIS A 222 15.22 -14.60 -4.49
C HIS A 222 13.83 -14.34 -5.11
N TYR A 223 13.66 -14.72 -6.37
CA TYR A 223 12.38 -14.66 -7.08
C TYR A 223 11.67 -16.01 -6.95
N GLU A 224 10.52 -16.01 -6.31
CA GLU A 224 9.64 -17.18 -6.24
C GLU A 224 9.00 -17.39 -7.63
N ASP A 225 9.03 -18.61 -8.12
CA ASP A 225 8.47 -18.98 -9.43
C ASP A 225 6.94 -19.02 -9.43
N SER A 226 6.33 -19.06 -8.26
CA SER A 226 4.87 -19.03 -8.09
C SER A 226 4.42 -18.40 -6.78
N VAL A 227 3.21 -17.83 -6.79
CA VAL A 227 2.53 -17.31 -5.60
C VAL A 227 1.06 -17.62 -5.66
N LYS A 228 0.47 -17.99 -4.52
CA LYS A 228 -0.94 -18.37 -4.42
C LYS A 228 -1.66 -17.49 -3.41
N PHE A 229 -2.88 -17.07 -3.78
CA PHE A 229 -3.78 -16.32 -2.94
C PHE A 229 -5.11 -17.07 -2.78
N SER A 230 -5.75 -16.90 -1.64
CA SER A 230 -6.98 -17.62 -1.32
C SER A 230 -8.00 -16.73 -0.62
N TYR A 231 -9.27 -17.02 -0.86
CA TYR A 231 -10.40 -16.52 -0.11
C TYR A 231 -11.32 -17.69 0.26
N VAL A 232 -11.53 -17.88 1.54
CA VAL A 232 -12.33 -18.98 2.09
C VAL A 232 -13.43 -18.41 2.96
N ARG A 233 -14.69 -18.75 2.67
CA ARG A 233 -15.84 -18.47 3.54
C ARG A 233 -16.52 -19.79 3.89
N LYS A 234 -16.37 -20.25 5.12
CA LYS A 234 -17.11 -21.39 5.68
C LYS A 234 -18.43 -20.90 6.25
N PHE A 235 -19.50 -21.69 6.08
CA PHE A 235 -20.81 -21.37 6.63
C PHE A 235 -20.73 -21.14 8.15
N GLY A 236 -21.30 -20.03 8.62
CA GLY A 236 -21.31 -19.66 10.05
C GLY A 236 -20.01 -19.06 10.58
N ASN A 237 -18.97 -18.91 9.76
CA ASN A 237 -17.69 -18.32 10.15
C ASN A 237 -17.38 -17.04 9.36
N PRO A 238 -16.61 -16.11 9.93
CA PRO A 238 -16.06 -14.99 9.17
C PRO A 238 -15.19 -15.50 8.00
N PRO A 239 -15.14 -14.78 6.87
CA PRO A 239 -14.25 -15.14 5.78
C PRO A 239 -12.79 -14.96 6.18
N VAL A 240 -11.93 -15.83 5.65
CA VAL A 240 -10.47 -15.75 5.75
C VAL A 240 -9.93 -15.46 4.35
N SER A 241 -9.07 -14.47 4.23
CA SER A 241 -8.44 -14.11 2.97
C SER A 241 -6.92 -14.02 3.15
N GLU A 242 -6.20 -14.73 2.29
CA GLU A 242 -4.77 -14.55 2.05
C GLU A 242 -4.63 -13.94 0.67
N SER A 243 -4.35 -12.64 0.63
CA SER A 243 -4.24 -11.87 -0.61
C SER A 243 -3.10 -10.88 -0.51
N LEU A 244 -2.77 -10.25 -1.62
CA LEU A 244 -1.89 -9.08 -1.62
C LEU A 244 -2.69 -7.91 -1.04
N GLY A 245 -2.25 -7.42 0.14
CA GLY A 245 -2.92 -6.37 0.88
C GLY A 245 -2.73 -4.98 0.28
N GLU A 246 -3.46 -3.99 0.81
CA GLU A 246 -3.33 -2.58 0.38
C GLU A 246 -1.92 -2.02 0.61
N ASP A 247 -1.23 -2.51 1.65
CA ASP A 247 0.13 -2.10 2.03
C ASP A 247 1.23 -2.99 1.44
N GLU A 248 0.90 -3.83 0.45
CA GLU A 248 1.82 -4.78 -0.16
C GLU A 248 1.93 -4.60 -1.67
N TYR A 249 3.04 -5.09 -2.22
CA TYR A 249 3.24 -5.22 -3.66
C TYR A 249 4.18 -6.39 -3.98
N LEU A 250 4.08 -6.88 -5.22
CA LEU A 250 5.03 -7.82 -5.79
C LEU A 250 5.95 -7.05 -6.74
N VAL A 251 7.25 -7.29 -6.64
CA VAL A 251 8.19 -6.99 -7.72
C VAL A 251 8.31 -8.26 -8.55
N PHE A 252 8.13 -8.16 -9.86
CA PHE A 252 8.25 -9.29 -10.76
C PHE A 252 9.38 -9.10 -11.78
N ARG A 253 9.86 -10.25 -12.28
CA ARG A 253 10.77 -10.36 -13.41
C ARG A 253 10.19 -11.35 -14.40
N THR A 254 10.15 -10.99 -15.68
CA THR A 254 9.59 -11.81 -16.77
C THR A 254 10.34 -11.61 -18.08
N ARG A 255 9.99 -12.33 -19.14
CA ARG A 255 10.61 -12.28 -20.47
C ARG A 255 12.13 -12.42 -20.36
N THR A 256 12.56 -13.32 -19.51
CA THR A 256 13.97 -13.53 -19.20
C THR A 256 14.69 -14.25 -20.33
N LYS A 257 15.97 -13.93 -20.50
CA LYS A 257 16.93 -14.63 -21.32
C LYS A 257 18.09 -15.07 -20.44
N VAL A 258 18.50 -16.30 -20.59
CA VAL A 258 19.64 -16.89 -19.87
C VAL A 258 20.73 -17.32 -20.87
N ASP A 259 21.97 -17.42 -20.40
CA ASP A 259 23.06 -18.00 -21.17
C ASP A 259 23.04 -19.53 -21.11
N GLU A 260 24.12 -20.16 -21.66
CA GLU A 260 24.28 -21.61 -21.69
C GLU A 260 24.47 -22.23 -20.29
N ASP A 261 24.97 -21.44 -19.33
CA ASP A 261 25.14 -21.83 -17.93
C ASP A 261 23.87 -21.62 -17.08
N GLY A 262 22.84 -21.00 -17.67
CA GLY A 262 21.57 -20.65 -17.01
C GLY A 262 21.58 -19.33 -16.28
N ASP A 263 22.63 -18.53 -16.42
CA ASP A 263 22.74 -17.22 -15.80
C ASP A 263 21.92 -16.17 -16.55
N LEU A 264 21.33 -15.23 -15.80
CA LEU A 264 20.42 -14.21 -16.32
C LEU A 264 21.19 -13.20 -17.21
N ILE A 265 20.90 -13.21 -18.52
CA ILE A 265 21.38 -12.21 -19.47
C ILE A 265 20.53 -10.95 -19.45
N SER A 266 19.20 -11.11 -19.43
CA SER A 266 18.25 -10.01 -19.49
C SER A 266 16.86 -10.44 -19.03
N GLY A 267 16.01 -9.43 -18.75
CA GLY A 267 14.61 -9.60 -18.42
C GLY A 267 13.92 -8.24 -18.34
N HIS A 268 12.60 -8.27 -18.21
CA HIS A 268 11.78 -7.12 -17.90
C HIS A 268 11.33 -7.17 -16.45
N TYR A 269 11.21 -6.02 -15.84
CA TYR A 269 10.82 -5.88 -14.43
C TYR A 269 9.56 -5.04 -14.29
N GLY A 270 8.84 -5.26 -13.20
CA GLY A 270 7.67 -4.46 -12.92
C GLY A 270 7.15 -4.66 -11.50
N ILE A 271 6.00 -4.07 -11.23
CA ILE A 271 5.35 -4.06 -9.91
C ILE A 271 3.87 -4.37 -10.09
N ILE A 272 3.35 -5.23 -9.22
CA ILE A 272 1.91 -5.42 -9.02
C ILE A 272 1.59 -4.90 -7.62
N GLU A 273 0.88 -3.77 -7.50
CA GLU A 273 0.46 -3.21 -6.22
C GLU A 273 -0.89 -3.80 -5.78
N GLY A 274 -0.99 -4.24 -4.53
CA GLY A 274 -2.24 -4.62 -3.90
C GLY A 274 -3.12 -3.41 -3.49
N PRO A 275 -4.42 -3.64 -3.23
CA PRO A 275 -4.99 -4.96 -3.02
C PRO A 275 -5.20 -5.73 -4.34
N LEU A 276 -4.95 -7.03 -4.29
CA LEU A 276 -5.31 -7.93 -5.37
C LEU A 276 -6.67 -8.53 -5.09
N SER A 277 -7.61 -8.39 -6.03
CA SER A 277 -8.95 -8.96 -5.95
C SER A 277 -9.17 -9.96 -7.08
N PHE A 278 -9.72 -11.14 -6.74
CA PHE A 278 -10.04 -12.22 -7.67
C PHE A 278 -11.36 -12.92 -7.27
N VAL A 279 -12.10 -12.31 -6.34
CA VAL A 279 -13.31 -12.87 -5.74
C VAL A 279 -14.55 -12.12 -6.24
N GLY A 280 -15.60 -12.87 -6.57
CA GLY A 280 -16.88 -12.32 -6.94
C GLY A 280 -17.10 -12.21 -8.48
N PRO A 281 -18.19 -11.55 -8.90
CA PRO A 281 -18.54 -11.45 -10.32
C PRO A 281 -17.56 -10.60 -11.14
N GLY A 282 -16.64 -9.97 -10.40
CA GLY A 282 -15.68 -9.03 -10.89
C GLY A 282 -14.56 -9.69 -11.71
N GLY A 283 -13.78 -10.59 -11.22
CA GLY A 283 -12.58 -11.16 -11.81
C GLY A 283 -11.30 -10.55 -11.23
N LEU A 284 -10.23 -10.55 -12.00
CA LEU A 284 -8.92 -10.08 -11.58
C LEU A 284 -8.85 -8.55 -11.59
N SER A 285 -8.47 -7.96 -10.49
CA SER A 285 -8.05 -6.56 -10.41
C SER A 285 -6.92 -6.38 -9.39
N VAL A 286 -6.11 -5.36 -9.59
CA VAL A 286 -5.02 -4.93 -8.70
C VAL A 286 -5.13 -3.42 -8.51
N ASP A 287 -4.48 -2.84 -7.47
CA ASP A 287 -4.45 -1.37 -7.31
C ASP A 287 -3.74 -0.73 -8.51
N CYS A 288 -2.57 -1.24 -8.87
CA CYS A 288 -1.95 -0.94 -10.16
C CYS A 288 -0.96 -2.02 -10.60
N CYS A 289 -0.69 -2.07 -11.90
CA CYS A 289 0.40 -2.82 -12.48
C CYS A 289 1.32 -1.85 -13.25
N LEU A 290 2.62 -1.90 -12.93
CA LEU A 290 3.67 -1.12 -13.56
C LEU A 290 4.60 -2.08 -14.29
N PHE A 291 4.88 -1.84 -15.56
CA PHE A 291 5.78 -2.65 -16.35
C PHE A 291 6.88 -1.76 -16.97
N ASN A 292 8.14 -2.11 -16.75
CA ASN A 292 9.24 -1.43 -17.43
C ASN A 292 9.45 -2.04 -18.82
N PRO A 293 9.13 -1.29 -19.90
CA PRO A 293 9.27 -1.80 -21.28
C PRO A 293 10.73 -1.90 -21.75
N VAL A 294 11.68 -1.37 -20.96
CA VAL A 294 13.10 -1.39 -21.31
C VAL A 294 13.76 -2.65 -20.78
N GLU A 295 14.21 -3.53 -21.69
CA GLU A 295 14.92 -4.76 -21.34
C GLU A 295 16.19 -4.44 -20.54
N LYS A 296 16.50 -5.24 -19.52
CA LYS A 296 17.62 -5.10 -18.56
C LYS A 296 17.53 -3.91 -17.60
N ASP A 297 16.60 -2.99 -17.78
CA ASP A 297 16.48 -1.86 -16.87
C ASP A 297 15.66 -2.25 -15.63
N THR A 298 16.31 -2.32 -14.49
CA THR A 298 15.70 -2.60 -13.20
C THR A 298 14.97 -1.39 -12.58
N ASN A 299 15.02 -0.22 -13.24
CA ASN A 299 14.46 1.01 -12.73
C ASN A 299 12.91 0.92 -12.65
N LEU A 300 12.37 1.08 -11.45
CA LEU A 300 10.94 1.06 -11.14
C LEU A 300 10.47 2.40 -10.55
N GLU A 301 11.32 3.41 -10.61
CA GLU A 301 11.01 4.76 -10.16
C GLU A 301 10.05 5.43 -11.15
N VAL A 302 8.74 5.35 -10.84
CA VAL A 302 7.69 5.83 -11.73
C VAL A 302 7.59 7.35 -11.73
N MET A 303 7.52 7.94 -12.93
CA MET A 303 7.14 9.34 -13.09
C MET A 303 5.62 9.47 -12.91
N ARG A 304 5.18 9.81 -11.69
CA ARG A 304 3.76 10.17 -11.44
C ARG A 304 3.56 11.63 -11.82
N LYS A 305 2.58 11.89 -12.70
CA LYS A 305 2.15 13.25 -13.07
C LYS A 305 1.40 13.92 -11.93
#